data_29a8b42e931644b3ef071d8c1439e98c
#
_entry.id   29a8b42e931644b3ef071d8c1439e98c
#
_cell.length_a   1.000
_cell.length_b   1.000
_cell.length_c   1.000
_cell.angle_alpha   90.00
_cell.angle_beta   90.00
_cell.angle_gamma   90.00
#
_symmetry.space_group_name_H-M   'P 1'
#
loop_
_entity.id
_entity.type
_entity.pdbx_description
1 polymer ?
#
loop_
_entity_poly.entity_id
_entity_poly.type
_entity_poly.pdbx_seq_one_letter_code
_entity_poly.pdbx_strand_id
1 'polypeptide(L)'
;LSVTSGQNLSLFERGYAAGEGLIDGQDASTYAWDLDEEVEGTGYLPYSADRGYARSGLETVLKEDGRNLIIHAGNGLDLFGGSLYISGQIRDGGRTNRAGLDPRRQYFAGMDDKEYAFDRENHRIGAGEFEQVSLMFNGSFPMETGGTFYAFGGMNSRDGESGCYYRRAQDNRTLRAWYPDGFLPLISPTLTDTSLALGMKGIMDGAVLNGYAYDFSVTTGSNDFAWGMQNSHNATAGTGPNQQAEFDLGTLGYSQTTVNFDLATQIEVDGFAGPVDLAMGAEMRMENYTIEAGEEAGYADFGYDVLDGPNAGASAAVGCQCLPGLAPANEQDRDRDAFSLYAEMGGNVTEDLLL
;
A
#
# COMPACT_ATOMS: atom_id res chain seq x y z
N LEU A 1 15.01 -18.84 13.38
CA LEU A 1 15.47 -17.68 12.61
C LEU A 1 15.52 -18.04 11.13
N SER A 2 14.88 -17.29 10.29
CA SER A 2 15.03 -17.37 8.84
C SER A 2 15.38 -16.00 8.25
N VAL A 3 16.24 -16.01 7.24
CA VAL A 3 16.59 -14.83 6.49
C VAL A 3 16.41 -15.18 5.01
N THR A 4 15.62 -14.37 4.31
CA THR A 4 15.38 -14.52 2.89
C THR A 4 15.74 -13.22 2.19
N SER A 5 16.55 -13.30 1.16
CA SER A 5 16.83 -12.18 0.28
C SER A 5 16.48 -12.55 -1.15
N GLY A 6 15.99 -11.60 -1.90
CA GLY A 6 15.61 -11.78 -3.28
C GLY A 6 15.67 -10.49 -4.05
N GLN A 7 15.61 -10.61 -5.35
CA GLN A 7 15.61 -9.51 -6.29
C GLN A 7 14.51 -9.72 -7.32
N ASN A 8 13.68 -8.71 -7.54
CA ASN A 8 12.61 -8.77 -8.53
C ASN A 8 13.12 -8.24 -9.88
N LEU A 9 13.67 -9.12 -10.69
CA LEU A 9 14.02 -8.77 -12.07
C LEU A 9 12.74 -8.63 -12.91
N SER A 10 12.56 -7.49 -13.57
CA SER A 10 11.50 -7.30 -14.55
C SER A 10 11.75 -8.17 -15.79
N LEU A 11 10.69 -8.42 -16.60
CA LEU A 11 10.86 -9.10 -17.90
C LEU A 11 11.83 -8.34 -18.81
N PHE A 12 11.84 -7.04 -18.70
CA PHE A 12 12.75 -6.17 -19.42
C PHE A 12 14.20 -6.33 -18.94
N GLU A 13 14.42 -6.35 -17.63
CA GLU A 13 15.73 -6.60 -17.02
C GLU A 13 16.25 -8.00 -17.33
N ARG A 14 15.37 -9.01 -17.41
CA ARG A 14 15.74 -10.36 -17.85
C ARG A 14 16.16 -10.39 -19.32
N GLY A 15 15.47 -9.65 -20.18
CA GLY A 15 15.86 -9.46 -21.59
C GLY A 15 17.21 -8.78 -21.72
N TYR A 16 17.47 -7.76 -20.91
CA TYR A 16 18.78 -7.09 -20.86
C TYR A 16 19.90 -8.01 -20.35
N ALA A 17 19.64 -8.74 -19.27
CA ALA A 17 20.60 -9.70 -18.72
C ALA A 17 20.92 -10.85 -19.70
N ALA A 18 19.96 -11.18 -20.58
CA ALA A 18 20.13 -12.18 -21.64
C ALA A 18 20.76 -11.63 -22.93
N GLY A 19 21.08 -10.32 -22.98
CA GLY A 19 21.61 -9.67 -24.18
C GLY A 19 20.59 -9.43 -25.29
N GLU A 20 19.31 -9.63 -25.01
CA GLU A 20 18.22 -9.39 -25.95
C GLU A 20 17.69 -7.96 -25.81
N GLY A 21 17.94 -7.09 -26.76
CA GLY A 21 17.29 -5.79 -26.87
C GLY A 21 18.17 -4.55 -26.71
N LEU A 22 19.49 -4.69 -26.53
CA LEU A 22 20.42 -3.58 -26.68
C LEU A 22 20.70 -3.37 -28.16
N ILE A 23 20.36 -2.22 -28.70
CA ILE A 23 20.91 -1.75 -29.97
C ILE A 23 22.38 -1.42 -29.71
N ASP A 24 23.25 -2.25 -30.25
CA ASP A 24 24.68 -2.23 -30.00
C ASP A 24 25.26 -0.82 -30.20
N GLY A 25 25.87 -0.26 -29.17
CA GLY A 25 26.70 0.94 -29.25
C GLY A 25 26.01 2.30 -29.15
N GLN A 26 24.75 2.38 -28.71
CA GLN A 26 24.05 3.67 -28.49
C GLN A 26 23.93 4.01 -27.00
N ASP A 27 24.67 5.01 -26.58
CA ASP A 27 24.57 5.66 -25.28
C ASP A 27 23.41 6.67 -25.31
N ALA A 28 22.56 6.71 -24.28
CA ALA A 28 21.46 7.68 -24.16
C ALA A 28 21.94 9.14 -24.23
N SER A 29 23.20 9.40 -23.87
CA SER A 29 23.84 10.72 -24.01
C SER A 29 24.07 11.14 -25.44
N THR A 30 23.99 10.21 -26.42
CA THR A 30 24.20 10.51 -27.86
C THR A 30 22.92 10.85 -28.61
N TYR A 31 21.75 10.80 -27.95
CA TYR A 31 20.50 11.26 -28.57
C TYR A 31 20.48 12.77 -28.64
N ALA A 32 20.76 13.32 -29.82
CA ALA A 32 20.39 14.68 -30.13
C ALA A 32 18.86 14.73 -30.24
N TRP A 33 18.22 15.29 -29.24
CA TRP A 33 16.79 15.59 -29.30
C TRP A 33 16.61 16.71 -30.33
N ASP A 34 15.90 16.41 -31.39
CA ASP A 34 15.56 17.44 -32.38
C ASP A 34 14.42 18.28 -31.80
N LEU A 35 14.77 19.43 -31.23
CA LEU A 35 13.82 20.35 -30.61
C LEU A 35 12.97 21.08 -31.67
N ASP A 36 13.35 21.05 -32.93
CA ASP A 36 12.62 21.68 -34.03
C ASP A 36 11.43 20.84 -34.51
N GLU A 37 11.38 19.55 -34.13
CA GLU A 37 10.31 18.63 -34.47
C GLU A 37 9.29 18.44 -33.34
N GLU A 38 8.99 19.44 -32.53
CA GLU A 38 7.89 19.37 -31.56
C GLU A 38 6.54 19.22 -32.31
N VAL A 39 5.76 18.18 -31.97
CA VAL A 39 4.41 18.01 -32.53
C VAL A 39 3.55 19.16 -32.04
N GLU A 40 3.15 20.01 -32.97
CA GLU A 40 2.43 21.28 -32.71
C GLU A 40 1.21 21.03 -31.80
N GLY A 41 1.18 21.68 -30.64
CA GLY A 41 0.09 21.65 -29.67
C GLY A 41 0.10 20.52 -28.64
N THR A 42 1.04 19.57 -28.68
CA THR A 42 1.08 18.45 -27.72
C THR A 42 2.11 18.62 -26.61
N GLY A 43 3.13 19.44 -26.80
CA GLY A 43 4.27 19.57 -25.89
C GLY A 43 5.12 18.29 -25.77
N TYR A 44 4.99 17.37 -26.72
CA TYR A 44 5.79 16.15 -26.80
C TYR A 44 6.79 16.26 -27.95
N LEU A 45 8.01 15.79 -27.72
CA LEU A 45 8.97 15.58 -28.78
C LEU A 45 8.55 14.37 -29.63
N PRO A 46 8.70 14.43 -30.99
CA PRO A 46 8.25 13.33 -31.83
C PRO A 46 9.00 12.05 -31.49
N TYR A 47 8.26 10.96 -31.37
CA TYR A 47 8.78 9.62 -31.26
C TYR A 47 9.22 9.16 -32.65
N SER A 48 10.52 8.95 -32.87
CA SER A 48 11.00 8.19 -34.04
C SER A 48 11.23 6.74 -33.63
N ALA A 49 10.63 5.82 -34.38
CA ALA A 49 10.84 4.38 -34.18
C ALA A 49 12.33 3.96 -34.31
N ASP A 50 13.12 4.78 -34.99
CA ASP A 50 14.55 4.55 -35.18
C ASP A 50 15.40 5.03 -33.98
N ARG A 51 14.79 5.80 -33.07
CA ARG A 51 15.41 6.27 -31.82
C ARG A 51 14.83 5.47 -30.66
N GLY A 52 15.06 4.15 -30.64
CA GLY A 52 14.61 3.30 -29.55
C GLY A 52 14.99 3.87 -28.19
N TYR A 53 14.16 3.68 -27.19
CA TYR A 53 14.49 4.01 -25.81
C TYR A 53 15.69 3.18 -25.35
N ALA A 54 16.92 3.67 -25.59
CA ALA A 54 18.08 3.10 -24.98
C ALA A 54 18.19 3.66 -23.56
N ARG A 55 17.93 2.82 -22.56
CA ARG A 55 18.42 3.11 -21.21
C ARG A 55 19.95 3.12 -21.26
N SER A 56 20.56 4.11 -20.61
CA SER A 56 22.00 4.20 -20.44
C SER A 56 22.50 3.05 -19.57
N GLY A 57 22.66 1.88 -20.18
CA GLY A 57 23.42 0.77 -19.66
C GLY A 57 22.85 -0.03 -18.50
N LEU A 58 23.41 -1.21 -18.33
CA LEU A 58 23.09 -2.20 -17.29
C LEU A 58 23.22 -1.64 -15.85
N GLU A 59 24.08 -0.64 -15.62
CA GLU A 59 24.30 -0.04 -14.30
C GLU A 59 23.08 0.70 -13.75
N THR A 60 22.31 1.40 -14.58
CA THR A 60 21.10 2.11 -14.15
C THR A 60 19.97 1.14 -13.84
N VAL A 61 19.90 0.05 -14.60
CA VAL A 61 18.93 -1.02 -14.38
C VAL A 61 19.19 -1.75 -13.06
N LEU A 62 20.46 -1.94 -12.67
CA LEU A 62 20.83 -2.64 -11.43
C LEU A 62 20.63 -1.81 -10.16
N LYS A 63 20.52 -0.48 -10.25
CA LYS A 63 20.30 0.40 -9.09
C LYS A 63 18.87 0.35 -8.54
N GLU A 64 17.91 -0.02 -9.38
CA GLU A 64 16.48 -0.06 -9.05
C GLU A 64 15.92 -1.47 -9.27
N ASP A 65 16.55 -2.45 -8.65
CA ASP A 65 16.39 -3.87 -8.92
C ASP A 65 15.31 -4.55 -8.07
N GLY A 66 14.62 -3.82 -7.23
CA GLY A 66 13.58 -4.36 -6.35
C GLY A 66 14.11 -5.35 -5.33
N ARG A 67 15.32 -5.13 -4.82
CA ARG A 67 15.89 -5.95 -3.75
C ARG A 67 14.91 -6.12 -2.60
N ASN A 68 14.78 -7.34 -2.11
CA ASN A 68 13.91 -7.67 -0.99
C ASN A 68 14.70 -8.46 0.05
N LEU A 69 14.70 -7.96 1.28
CA LEU A 69 15.27 -8.61 2.46
C LEU A 69 14.15 -8.92 3.44
N ILE A 70 14.06 -10.17 3.88
CA ILE A 70 13.11 -10.59 4.92
C ILE A 70 13.91 -11.28 6.02
N ILE A 71 13.79 -10.79 7.23
CA ILE A 71 14.30 -11.42 8.44
C ILE A 71 13.11 -11.80 9.29
N HIS A 72 12.97 -13.08 9.60
CA HIS A 72 11.91 -13.61 10.44
C HIS A 72 12.51 -14.42 11.58
N ALA A 73 12.02 -14.18 12.78
CA ALA A 73 12.37 -14.95 13.98
C ALA A 73 11.10 -15.27 14.76
N GLY A 74 11.02 -16.49 15.29
CA GLY A 74 9.92 -16.90 16.15
C GLY A 74 10.35 -17.99 17.09
N ASN A 75 9.64 -18.12 18.21
CA ASN A 75 9.86 -19.13 19.21
C ASN A 75 8.54 -19.59 19.84
N GLY A 76 8.44 -20.88 20.10
CA GLY A 76 7.36 -21.48 20.86
C GLY A 76 7.77 -21.65 22.32
N LEU A 77 6.84 -21.40 23.22
CA LEU A 77 6.99 -21.53 24.67
C LEU A 77 5.89 -22.45 25.20
N ASP A 78 6.24 -23.39 26.02
CA ASP A 78 5.28 -24.15 26.83
C ASP A 78 4.96 -23.34 28.09
N LEU A 79 3.70 -22.95 28.23
CA LEU A 79 3.23 -22.04 29.28
C LEU A 79 1.86 -22.49 29.79
N PHE A 80 1.70 -22.64 31.13
CA PHE A 80 0.43 -23.03 31.78
C PHE A 80 -0.22 -24.30 31.19
N GLY A 81 0.61 -25.27 30.78
CA GLY A 81 0.13 -26.52 30.16
C GLY A 81 -0.33 -26.39 28.72
N GLY A 82 -0.26 -25.20 28.13
CA GLY A 82 -0.54 -24.88 26.75
C GLY A 82 0.69 -24.42 26.00
N SER A 83 0.48 -23.82 24.84
CA SER A 83 1.54 -23.32 23.98
C SER A 83 1.35 -21.84 23.64
N LEU A 84 2.45 -21.10 23.57
CA LEU A 84 2.49 -19.74 23.08
C LEU A 84 3.61 -19.64 22.03
N TYR A 85 3.27 -19.20 20.82
CA TYR A 85 4.21 -18.87 19.77
C TYR A 85 4.29 -17.36 19.59
N ILE A 86 5.48 -16.80 19.56
CA ILE A 86 5.72 -15.38 19.30
C ILE A 86 6.70 -15.29 18.14
N SER A 87 6.42 -14.42 17.18
CA SER A 87 7.29 -14.16 16.05
C SER A 87 7.37 -12.69 15.70
N GLY A 88 8.51 -12.32 15.13
CA GLY A 88 8.76 -11.00 14.57
C GLY A 88 9.33 -11.11 13.15
N GLN A 89 9.00 -10.14 12.32
CA GLN A 89 9.50 -10.04 10.96
C GLN A 89 9.89 -8.58 10.66
N ILE A 90 11.03 -8.44 10.01
CA ILE A 90 11.46 -7.18 9.38
C ILE A 90 11.58 -7.45 7.88
N ARG A 91 11.02 -6.55 7.07
CA ARG A 91 11.14 -6.58 5.61
C ARG A 91 11.65 -5.24 5.13
N ASP A 92 12.58 -5.29 4.19
CA ASP A 92 13.09 -4.15 3.43
C ASP A 92 12.91 -4.48 1.95
N GLY A 93 12.06 -3.73 1.26
CA GLY A 93 11.76 -3.90 -0.16
C GLY A 93 12.25 -2.69 -0.95
N GLY A 94 13.25 -2.88 -1.81
CA GLY A 94 13.72 -1.86 -2.74
C GLY A 94 12.73 -1.62 -3.89
N ARG A 95 12.80 -0.43 -4.45
CA ARG A 95 11.97 -0.06 -5.60
C ARG A 95 12.44 -0.73 -6.88
N THR A 96 11.53 -0.82 -7.85
CA THR A 96 11.85 -1.09 -9.24
C THR A 96 11.51 0.13 -10.10
N ASN A 97 12.27 0.38 -11.16
CA ASN A 97 11.93 1.42 -12.12
C ASN A 97 11.93 0.86 -13.55
N ARG A 98 10.82 1.04 -14.24
CA ARG A 98 10.63 0.66 -15.66
C ARG A 98 10.30 1.85 -16.54
N ALA A 99 10.51 3.07 -16.01
CA ALA A 99 10.31 4.26 -16.79
C ALA A 99 11.31 4.31 -17.95
N GLY A 100 10.84 4.70 -19.12
CA GLY A 100 11.69 5.15 -20.21
C GLY A 100 12.10 6.61 -20.03
N LEU A 101 12.85 7.14 -20.98
CA LEU A 101 13.19 8.56 -21.02
C LEU A 101 11.91 9.39 -21.21
N ASP A 102 11.81 10.52 -20.50
CA ASP A 102 10.70 11.45 -20.66
C ASP A 102 10.78 12.18 -22.01
N PRO A 103 9.86 11.93 -22.97
CA PRO A 103 9.91 12.56 -24.28
C PRO A 103 9.42 14.00 -24.29
N ARG A 104 8.83 14.49 -23.18
CA ARG A 104 8.23 15.81 -23.10
C ARG A 104 9.28 16.90 -23.02
N ARG A 105 9.00 18.05 -23.63
CA ARG A 105 9.82 19.26 -23.43
C ARG A 105 9.77 19.68 -21.96
N GLN A 106 10.94 19.94 -21.36
CA GLN A 106 11.07 20.23 -19.92
C GLN A 106 11.04 21.73 -19.62
N TYR A 107 11.64 22.55 -20.50
CA TYR A 107 11.81 23.98 -20.31
C TYR A 107 11.02 24.80 -21.35
N PHE A 108 10.87 26.09 -21.09
CA PHE A 108 10.29 27.02 -22.06
C PHE A 108 11.16 27.13 -23.31
N ALA A 109 10.52 27.58 -24.41
CA ALA A 109 11.22 27.88 -25.64
C ALA A 109 12.37 28.91 -25.39
N GLY A 110 13.50 28.71 -26.05
CA GLY A 110 14.70 29.53 -25.86
C GLY A 110 15.62 29.09 -24.70
N MET A 111 15.31 27.97 -24.02
CA MET A 111 16.16 27.35 -23.01
C MET A 111 16.79 26.04 -23.52
N ASP A 112 17.21 26.03 -24.77
CA ASP A 112 17.61 24.80 -25.47
C ASP A 112 18.86 24.15 -24.86
N ASP A 113 19.84 24.93 -24.37
CA ASP A 113 20.99 24.38 -23.66
C ASP A 113 20.60 23.57 -22.43
N LYS A 114 19.60 24.03 -21.65
CA LYS A 114 19.06 23.30 -20.51
C LYS A 114 18.28 22.07 -20.94
N GLU A 115 17.51 22.17 -22.00
CA GLU A 115 16.72 21.08 -22.55
C GLU A 115 17.59 19.92 -23.01
N TYR A 116 18.73 20.23 -23.67
CA TYR A 116 19.71 19.22 -24.10
C TYR A 116 20.47 18.58 -22.96
N ALA A 117 20.76 19.35 -21.90
CA ALA A 117 21.51 18.86 -20.73
C ALA A 117 20.64 18.13 -19.70
N PHE A 118 19.31 18.13 -19.87
CA PHE A 118 18.38 17.58 -18.90
C PHE A 118 18.43 16.06 -18.85
N ASP A 119 18.54 15.51 -17.65
CA ASP A 119 18.41 14.07 -17.40
C ASP A 119 16.94 13.65 -17.52
N ARG A 120 16.62 12.89 -18.56
CA ARG A 120 15.26 12.45 -18.88
C ARG A 120 14.84 11.17 -18.16
N GLU A 121 15.70 10.56 -17.36
CA GLU A 121 15.36 9.47 -16.45
C GLU A 121 14.70 10.01 -15.16
N ASN A 122 13.64 10.76 -15.30
CA ASN A 122 13.02 11.57 -14.25
C ASN A 122 11.73 10.98 -13.66
N HIS A 123 11.32 9.79 -14.08
CA HIS A 123 10.16 9.09 -13.56
C HIS A 123 10.56 7.82 -12.81
N ARG A 124 9.70 7.41 -11.86
CA ARG A 124 9.75 6.12 -11.18
C ARG A 124 8.44 5.38 -11.46
N ILE A 125 8.49 4.36 -12.34
CA ILE A 125 7.33 3.54 -12.71
C ILE A 125 7.65 2.08 -12.41
N GLY A 126 7.06 1.57 -11.33
CA GLY A 126 7.30 0.20 -10.87
C GLY A 126 6.79 0.00 -9.46
N ALA A 127 7.33 -1.00 -8.77
CA ALA A 127 7.08 -1.18 -7.35
C ALA A 127 7.73 -0.06 -6.54
N GLY A 128 7.02 0.46 -5.55
CA GLY A 128 7.58 1.37 -4.55
C GLY A 128 8.53 0.64 -3.60
N GLU A 129 9.39 1.39 -2.95
CA GLU A 129 10.18 0.87 -1.82
C GLU A 129 9.37 0.88 -0.54
N PHE A 130 9.74 0.00 0.40
CA PHE A 130 9.08 -0.04 1.70
C PHE A 130 9.97 -0.68 2.76
N GLU A 131 9.76 -0.23 4.00
CA GLU A 131 10.23 -0.89 5.21
C GLU A 131 9.03 -1.37 6.02
N GLN A 132 9.12 -2.56 6.62
CA GLN A 132 8.02 -3.15 7.37
C GLN A 132 8.53 -3.88 8.60
N VAL A 133 7.83 -3.67 9.72
CA VAL A 133 8.03 -4.42 10.96
C VAL A 133 6.71 -5.05 11.36
N SER A 134 6.74 -6.35 11.67
CA SER A 134 5.56 -7.10 12.10
C SER A 134 5.87 -7.92 13.35
N LEU A 135 4.93 -7.99 14.28
CA LEU A 135 4.94 -8.86 15.43
C LEU A 135 3.66 -9.70 15.45
N MET A 136 3.77 -10.98 15.76
CA MET A 136 2.64 -11.90 15.89
C MET A 136 2.80 -12.77 17.12
N PHE A 137 1.67 -13.12 17.72
CA PHE A 137 1.59 -14.19 18.71
C PHE A 137 0.38 -15.09 18.43
N ASN A 138 0.49 -16.34 18.90
CA ASN A 138 -0.59 -17.33 18.87
C ASN A 138 -0.43 -18.25 20.08
N GLY A 139 -1.44 -18.27 20.93
CA GLY A 139 -1.47 -19.06 22.16
C GLY A 139 -2.72 -19.92 22.27
N SER A 140 -2.55 -21.09 22.89
CA SER A 140 -3.61 -22.05 23.15
C SER A 140 -3.37 -22.71 24.51
N PHE A 141 -4.34 -22.60 25.42
CA PHE A 141 -4.20 -23.00 26.83
C PHE A 141 -5.37 -23.87 27.25
N PRO A 142 -5.12 -25.06 27.82
CA PRO A 142 -6.18 -25.90 28.36
C PRO A 142 -6.84 -25.24 29.58
N MET A 143 -8.16 -25.36 29.71
CA MET A 143 -8.91 -24.88 30.84
C MET A 143 -9.20 -26.07 31.80
N GLU A 144 -9.24 -25.80 33.12
CA GLU A 144 -9.59 -26.80 34.12
C GLU A 144 -10.99 -27.38 33.90
N THR A 145 -11.87 -26.64 33.27
CA THR A 145 -13.26 -27.01 32.93
C THR A 145 -13.37 -27.91 31.69
N GLY A 146 -12.25 -28.31 31.09
CA GLY A 146 -12.26 -29.22 29.93
C GLY A 146 -12.44 -28.54 28.58
N GLY A 147 -12.01 -27.32 28.43
CA GLY A 147 -12.00 -26.60 27.15
C GLY A 147 -10.62 -26.00 26.87
N THR A 148 -10.55 -25.15 25.86
CA THR A 148 -9.35 -24.46 25.45
C THR A 148 -9.61 -22.96 25.36
N PHE A 149 -8.82 -22.16 26.07
CA PHE A 149 -8.68 -20.74 25.83
C PHE A 149 -7.65 -20.53 24.74
N TYR A 150 -7.94 -19.67 23.76
CA TYR A 150 -6.98 -19.30 22.73
C TYR A 150 -6.91 -17.78 22.57
N ALA A 151 -5.73 -17.33 22.17
CA ALA A 151 -5.48 -15.94 21.87
C ALA A 151 -4.50 -15.83 20.73
N PHE A 152 -4.78 -15.03 19.73
CA PHE A 152 -3.83 -14.70 18.69
C PHE A 152 -3.99 -13.26 18.23
N GLY A 153 -2.93 -12.70 17.69
CA GLY A 153 -2.96 -11.34 17.22
C GLY A 153 -1.61 -10.88 16.74
N GLY A 154 -1.57 -9.62 16.34
CA GLY A 154 -0.35 -9.02 15.88
C GLY A 154 -0.49 -7.55 15.60
N MET A 155 0.64 -6.96 15.31
CA MET A 155 0.78 -5.59 14.84
C MET A 155 1.74 -5.53 13.66
N ASN A 156 1.48 -4.61 12.76
CA ASN A 156 2.30 -4.35 11.59
C ASN A 156 2.41 -2.86 11.37
N SER A 157 3.62 -2.38 11.06
CA SER A 157 3.84 -1.03 10.54
C SER A 157 4.66 -1.12 9.28
N ARG A 158 4.23 -0.39 8.26
CA ARG A 158 4.87 -0.34 6.96
C ARG A 158 4.93 1.08 6.46
N ASP A 159 6.14 1.58 6.25
CA ASP A 159 6.42 2.84 5.58
C ASP A 159 6.78 2.54 4.13
N GLY A 160 6.18 3.28 3.21
CA GLY A 160 6.37 3.11 1.77
C GLY A 160 6.77 4.40 1.08
N GLU A 161 7.40 4.28 -0.08
CA GLU A 161 7.65 5.43 -0.97
C GLU A 161 7.43 5.01 -2.42
N SER A 162 6.75 5.86 -3.20
CA SER A 162 6.58 5.66 -4.63
C SER A 162 6.54 6.99 -5.38
N GLY A 163 7.04 6.97 -6.63
CA GLY A 163 7.04 8.16 -7.49
C GLY A 163 5.66 8.46 -8.05
N CYS A 164 5.33 9.75 -8.07
CA CYS A 164 4.21 10.27 -8.84
C CYS A 164 4.60 10.57 -10.29
N TYR A 165 3.94 11.55 -10.88
CA TYR A 165 4.23 12.03 -12.21
C TYR A 165 5.13 13.27 -12.15
N TYR A 166 6.24 13.27 -12.89
CA TYR A 166 7.23 14.34 -12.89
C TYR A 166 6.62 15.69 -13.32
N ARG A 167 6.86 16.72 -12.52
CA ARG A 167 6.47 18.11 -12.77
C ARG A 167 7.64 18.82 -13.45
N ARG A 168 7.45 19.22 -14.71
CA ARG A 168 8.49 19.84 -15.54
C ARG A 168 8.78 21.27 -15.11
N ALA A 169 9.96 21.79 -15.42
CA ALA A 169 10.32 23.18 -15.18
C ALA A 169 9.32 24.18 -15.80
N GLN A 170 8.77 23.90 -16.98
CA GLN A 170 7.77 24.75 -17.64
C GLN A 170 6.33 24.58 -17.12
N ASP A 171 6.09 23.64 -16.23
CA ASP A 171 4.73 23.42 -15.68
C ASP A 171 4.34 24.57 -14.74
N ASN A 172 3.10 25.06 -14.84
CA ASN A 172 2.56 26.08 -13.95
C ASN A 172 2.46 25.60 -12.48
N ARG A 173 2.49 24.31 -12.25
CA ARG A 173 2.52 23.67 -10.94
C ARG A 173 3.92 23.61 -10.32
N THR A 174 4.94 24.10 -11.02
CA THR A 174 6.32 24.09 -10.55
C THR A 174 6.74 25.45 -10.04
N LEU A 175 7.08 25.51 -8.75
CA LEU A 175 7.69 26.70 -8.17
C LEU A 175 9.19 26.69 -8.50
N ARG A 176 9.56 27.36 -9.58
CA ARG A 176 10.93 27.33 -10.14
C ARG A 176 11.99 27.92 -9.20
N ALA A 177 11.58 28.76 -8.25
CA ALA A 177 12.46 29.25 -7.21
C ALA A 177 12.98 28.11 -6.28
N TRP A 178 12.22 27.02 -6.15
CA TRP A 178 12.59 25.84 -5.37
C TRP A 178 13.06 24.69 -6.26
N TYR A 179 12.37 24.50 -7.39
CA TYR A 179 12.59 23.39 -8.32
C TYR A 179 12.85 23.94 -9.74
N PRO A 180 14.06 24.51 -9.96
CA PRO A 180 14.37 25.20 -11.23
C PRO A 180 14.32 24.27 -12.45
N ASP A 181 14.53 22.97 -12.24
CA ASP A 181 14.56 21.96 -13.29
C ASP A 181 13.34 21.03 -13.25
N GLY A 182 12.37 21.31 -12.38
CA GLY A 182 11.24 20.41 -12.13
C GLY A 182 11.49 19.46 -10.96
N PHE A 183 10.54 18.57 -10.69
CA PHE A 183 10.64 17.63 -9.55
C PHE A 183 9.71 16.43 -9.73
N LEU A 184 10.05 15.34 -9.06
CA LEU A 184 9.21 14.16 -8.93
C LEU A 184 8.62 14.12 -7.52
N PRO A 185 7.33 14.42 -7.32
CA PRO A 185 6.69 14.22 -6.03
C PRO A 185 6.70 12.73 -5.63
N LEU A 186 6.89 12.45 -4.35
CA LEU A 186 6.95 11.10 -3.80
C LEU A 186 5.80 10.91 -2.81
N ILE A 187 4.94 9.92 -3.06
CA ILE A 187 3.94 9.49 -2.08
C ILE A 187 4.63 8.62 -1.05
N SER A 188 4.47 8.98 0.23
CA SER A 188 5.10 8.29 1.38
C SER A 188 4.03 7.85 2.39
N PRO A 189 3.25 6.79 2.10
CA PRO A 189 2.24 6.30 3.01
C PRO A 189 2.85 5.51 4.18
N THR A 190 2.25 5.67 5.36
CA THR A 190 2.44 4.76 6.50
C THR A 190 1.17 3.94 6.71
N LEU A 191 1.30 2.63 6.75
CA LEU A 191 0.24 1.69 7.02
C LEU A 191 0.47 1.02 8.38
N THR A 192 -0.49 1.15 9.29
CA THR A 192 -0.47 0.49 10.60
C THR A 192 -1.65 -0.44 10.74
N ASP A 193 -1.38 -1.72 11.04
CA ASP A 193 -2.39 -2.73 11.32
C ASP A 193 -2.24 -3.24 12.74
N THR A 194 -3.36 -3.45 13.42
CA THR A 194 -3.41 -4.19 14.68
C THR A 194 -4.54 -5.21 14.65
N SER A 195 -4.34 -6.35 15.30
CA SER A 195 -5.40 -7.35 15.46
C SER A 195 -5.22 -8.13 16.75
N LEU A 196 -6.34 -8.51 17.36
CA LEU A 196 -6.41 -9.36 18.54
C LEU A 196 -7.66 -10.22 18.47
N ALA A 197 -7.52 -11.51 18.60
CA ALA A 197 -8.60 -12.47 18.80
C ALA A 197 -8.41 -13.20 20.14
N LEU A 198 -9.45 -13.25 20.92
CA LEU A 198 -9.54 -14.01 22.17
C LEU A 198 -10.74 -14.92 22.08
N GLY A 199 -10.61 -16.18 22.48
CA GLY A 199 -11.73 -17.07 22.44
C GLY A 199 -11.58 -18.27 23.39
N MET A 200 -12.68 -18.95 23.58
CA MET A 200 -12.75 -20.21 24.30
C MET A 200 -13.61 -21.19 23.54
N LYS A 201 -13.14 -22.42 23.43
CA LYS A 201 -13.85 -23.51 22.78
C LYS A 201 -13.79 -24.80 23.57
N GLY A 202 -14.78 -25.64 23.38
CA GLY A 202 -14.86 -26.93 24.09
C GLY A 202 -16.12 -27.67 23.73
N ILE A 203 -16.42 -28.69 24.56
CA ILE A 203 -17.67 -29.44 24.47
C ILE A 203 -18.52 -29.07 25.67
N MET A 204 -19.78 -28.76 25.45
CA MET A 204 -20.73 -28.48 26.52
C MET A 204 -21.07 -29.73 27.29
N ASP A 205 -21.02 -29.62 28.61
CA ASP A 205 -21.46 -30.64 29.53
C ASP A 205 -22.63 -30.05 30.37
N GLY A 206 -23.87 -30.33 29.98
CA GLY A 206 -25.05 -29.74 30.58
C GLY A 206 -26.34 -30.42 30.16
N ALA A 207 -27.44 -30.12 30.87
CA ALA A 207 -28.69 -30.81 30.67
C ALA A 207 -29.40 -30.56 29.32
N VAL A 208 -29.08 -29.46 28.63
CA VAL A 208 -29.79 -29.03 27.42
C VAL A 208 -28.95 -29.15 26.15
N LEU A 209 -27.68 -28.81 26.22
CA LEU A 209 -26.76 -28.80 25.05
C LEU A 209 -25.56 -29.76 25.26
N ASN A 210 -25.81 -30.88 25.94
CA ASN A 210 -24.77 -31.86 26.20
C ASN A 210 -24.19 -32.41 24.86
N GLY A 211 -22.87 -32.42 24.78
CA GLY A 211 -22.17 -32.91 23.59
C GLY A 211 -22.04 -31.88 22.44
N TYR A 212 -22.59 -30.71 22.57
CA TYR A 212 -22.37 -29.64 21.58
C TYR A 212 -20.97 -29.07 21.71
N ALA A 213 -20.25 -29.01 20.62
CA ALA A 213 -19.05 -28.20 20.52
C ALA A 213 -19.45 -26.72 20.51
N TYR A 214 -18.72 -25.89 21.25
CA TYR A 214 -18.92 -24.45 21.26
C TYR A 214 -17.61 -23.73 20.96
N ASP A 215 -17.72 -22.56 20.33
CA ASP A 215 -16.68 -21.55 20.22
C ASP A 215 -17.29 -20.18 20.54
N PHE A 216 -16.71 -19.48 21.50
CA PHE A 216 -17.03 -18.09 21.80
C PHE A 216 -15.79 -17.26 21.59
N SER A 217 -15.88 -16.21 20.75
CA SER A 217 -14.73 -15.37 20.46
C SER A 217 -15.07 -13.90 20.37
N VAL A 218 -14.06 -13.09 20.68
CA VAL A 218 -14.05 -11.65 20.41
C VAL A 218 -12.81 -11.36 19.58
N THR A 219 -13.01 -10.78 18.42
CA THR A 219 -11.94 -10.34 17.53
C THR A 219 -12.03 -8.83 17.35
N THR A 220 -10.91 -8.13 17.53
CA THR A 220 -10.81 -6.70 17.24
C THR A 220 -9.61 -6.43 16.35
N GLY A 221 -9.73 -5.45 15.48
CA GLY A 221 -8.63 -5.02 14.61
C GLY A 221 -8.82 -3.60 14.13
N SER A 222 -7.71 -2.96 13.78
CA SER A 222 -7.70 -1.65 13.14
C SER A 222 -6.66 -1.60 12.03
N ASN A 223 -6.94 -0.74 11.06
CA ASN A 223 -6.05 -0.39 9.96
C ASN A 223 -6.08 1.12 9.81
N ASP A 224 -4.91 1.75 9.90
CA ASP A 224 -4.71 3.17 9.66
C ASP A 224 -3.79 3.35 8.46
N PHE A 225 -4.25 4.09 7.47
CA PHE A 225 -3.53 4.45 6.28
C PHE A 225 -3.29 5.96 6.27
N ALA A 226 -2.12 6.38 6.75
CA ALA A 226 -1.68 7.77 6.74
C ALA A 226 -1.03 8.09 5.40
N TRP A 227 -1.50 9.12 4.73
CA TRP A 227 -0.93 9.65 3.50
C TRP A 227 0.14 10.68 3.80
N GLY A 228 1.34 10.48 3.27
CA GLY A 228 2.41 11.47 3.27
C GLY A 228 2.82 11.86 1.85
N MET A 229 3.45 12.99 1.72
CA MET A 229 4.05 13.45 0.48
C MET A 229 5.44 14.03 0.76
N GLN A 230 6.41 13.66 -0.05
CA GLN A 230 7.77 14.18 0.01
C GLN A 230 8.16 14.77 -1.34
N ASN A 231 9.22 15.59 -1.34
CA ASN A 231 9.73 16.25 -2.53
C ASN A 231 8.62 16.93 -3.35
N SER A 232 7.74 17.66 -2.65
CA SER A 232 6.60 18.34 -3.24
C SER A 232 6.55 19.81 -2.84
N HIS A 233 5.50 20.52 -3.18
CA HIS A 233 5.20 21.86 -2.72
C HIS A 233 3.75 22.23 -3.03
N ASN A 234 3.23 23.25 -2.35
CA ASN A 234 1.97 23.89 -2.69
C ASN A 234 2.26 25.17 -3.50
N ALA A 235 1.87 25.18 -4.77
CA ALA A 235 2.17 26.31 -5.66
C ALA A 235 1.54 27.62 -5.18
N THR A 236 0.38 27.56 -4.52
CA THR A 236 -0.31 28.75 -3.99
C THR A 236 0.34 29.31 -2.74
N ALA A 237 1.29 28.61 -2.09
CA ALA A 237 2.08 29.15 -0.97
C ALA A 237 3.25 30.04 -1.43
N GLY A 238 3.54 30.08 -2.72
CA GLY A 238 4.62 30.87 -3.29
C GLY A 238 5.97 30.58 -2.65
N THR A 239 6.77 31.61 -2.35
CA THR A 239 8.02 31.50 -1.57
C THR A 239 7.83 31.92 -0.10
N GLY A 240 6.58 31.95 0.35
CA GLY A 240 6.19 32.39 1.69
C GLY A 240 6.52 31.37 2.78
N PRO A 241 6.21 31.72 4.05
CA PRO A 241 6.52 30.87 5.20
C PRO A 241 5.73 29.56 5.29
N ASN A 242 4.64 29.44 4.52
CA ASN A 242 3.80 28.23 4.45
C ASN A 242 4.31 27.23 3.41
N GLN A 243 5.44 27.50 2.77
CA GLN A 243 6.02 26.61 1.80
C GLN A 243 6.89 25.55 2.46
N GLN A 244 6.67 24.30 2.09
CA GLN A 244 7.40 23.13 2.57
C GLN A 244 7.50 22.07 1.48
N ALA A 245 8.35 21.06 1.69
CA ALA A 245 8.58 19.97 0.72
C ALA A 245 8.00 18.63 1.17
N GLU A 246 7.60 18.52 2.43
CA GLU A 246 7.03 17.33 3.06
C GLU A 246 5.68 17.69 3.65
N PHE A 247 4.70 16.79 3.52
CA PHE A 247 3.32 17.05 3.91
C PHE A 247 2.70 15.82 4.56
N ASP A 248 1.93 16.06 5.62
CA ASP A 248 0.91 15.16 6.12
C ASP A 248 -0.40 15.45 5.36
N LEU A 249 -0.91 14.45 4.64
CA LEU A 249 -2.09 14.61 3.81
C LEU A 249 -3.38 14.10 4.46
N GLY A 250 -3.29 13.55 5.68
CA GLY A 250 -4.41 12.98 6.43
C GLY A 250 -4.42 11.47 6.44
N THR A 251 -5.34 10.91 7.24
CA THR A 251 -5.41 9.49 7.54
C THR A 251 -6.79 8.93 7.23
N LEU A 252 -6.82 7.71 6.67
CA LEU A 252 -8.00 6.88 6.54
C LEU A 252 -7.90 5.76 7.58
N GLY A 253 -8.84 5.71 8.50
CA GLY A 253 -8.89 4.72 9.57
C GLY A 253 -10.08 3.77 9.39
N TYR A 254 -9.87 2.51 9.73
CA TYR A 254 -10.94 1.51 9.85
C TYR A 254 -10.69 0.63 11.05
N SER A 255 -11.70 0.42 11.87
CA SER A 255 -11.67 -0.55 12.96
C SER A 255 -12.91 -1.44 12.97
N GLN A 256 -12.72 -2.65 13.44
CA GLN A 256 -13.81 -3.62 13.58
C GLN A 256 -13.66 -4.40 14.88
N THR A 257 -14.77 -4.61 15.56
CA THR A 257 -14.87 -5.60 16.65
C THR A 257 -16.01 -6.55 16.33
N THR A 258 -15.73 -7.85 16.44
CA THR A 258 -16.67 -8.92 16.17
C THR A 258 -16.78 -9.82 17.39
N VAL A 259 -18.00 -10.11 17.83
CA VAL A 259 -18.30 -11.10 18.87
C VAL A 259 -19.03 -12.25 18.22
N ASN A 260 -18.48 -13.46 18.30
CA ASN A 260 -19.06 -14.68 17.73
C ASN A 260 -19.40 -15.68 18.81
N PHE A 261 -20.50 -16.39 18.59
CA PHE A 261 -20.84 -17.59 19.36
C PHE A 261 -21.34 -18.66 18.40
N ASP A 262 -20.62 -19.76 18.35
CA ASP A 262 -20.85 -20.86 17.44
C ASP A 262 -21.09 -22.15 18.21
N LEU A 263 -22.04 -22.95 17.71
CA LEU A 263 -22.39 -24.27 18.22
C LEU A 263 -22.38 -25.28 17.09
N ALA A 264 -21.80 -26.44 17.31
CA ALA A 264 -21.86 -27.55 16.35
C ALA A 264 -22.12 -28.89 17.07
N THR A 265 -22.86 -29.76 16.41
CA THR A 265 -23.13 -31.12 16.91
C THR A 265 -23.42 -32.06 15.74
N GLN A 266 -23.43 -33.35 16.04
CA GLN A 266 -23.93 -34.39 15.15
C GLN A 266 -25.21 -34.97 15.70
N ILE A 267 -26.22 -35.15 14.84
CA ILE A 267 -27.53 -35.76 15.20
C ILE A 267 -27.77 -36.95 14.28
N GLU A 268 -28.31 -38.01 14.85
CA GLU A 268 -28.81 -39.16 14.07
C GLU A 268 -30.19 -38.82 13.51
N VAL A 269 -30.34 -38.98 12.20
CA VAL A 269 -31.61 -38.74 11.50
C VAL A 269 -32.02 -40.02 10.75
N ASP A 270 -33.16 -40.55 11.07
CA ASP A 270 -33.70 -41.75 10.41
C ASP A 270 -33.82 -41.53 8.91
N GLY A 271 -33.23 -42.45 8.16
CA GLY A 271 -33.27 -42.41 6.69
C GLY A 271 -32.05 -41.78 6.00
N PHE A 272 -31.11 -41.26 6.78
CA PHE A 272 -29.80 -40.83 6.30
C PHE A 272 -28.78 -41.94 6.42
N ALA A 273 -27.77 -41.95 5.54
CA ALA A 273 -26.72 -42.97 5.52
C ALA A 273 -25.68 -42.80 6.63
N GLY A 274 -25.72 -41.69 7.34
CA GLY A 274 -24.84 -41.35 8.47
C GLY A 274 -25.38 -40.21 9.31
N PRO A 275 -24.65 -39.81 10.37
CA PRO A 275 -25.05 -38.67 11.17
C PRO A 275 -25.08 -37.40 10.36
N VAL A 276 -25.94 -36.47 10.75
CA VAL A 276 -26.08 -35.15 10.15
C VAL A 276 -25.34 -34.13 11.02
N ASP A 277 -24.43 -33.40 10.42
CA ASP A 277 -23.75 -32.28 11.05
C ASP A 277 -24.72 -31.09 11.12
N LEU A 278 -24.81 -30.48 12.29
CA LEU A 278 -25.57 -29.27 12.52
C LEU A 278 -24.65 -28.21 13.10
N ALA A 279 -24.57 -27.06 12.46
CA ALA A 279 -23.89 -25.88 12.96
C ALA A 279 -24.84 -24.68 13.02
N MET A 280 -24.68 -23.87 14.04
CA MET A 280 -25.45 -22.63 14.21
C MET A 280 -24.62 -21.62 14.97
N GLY A 281 -24.87 -20.35 14.70
CA GLY A 281 -24.15 -19.30 15.42
C GLY A 281 -24.80 -17.93 15.29
N ALA A 282 -24.23 -17.02 16.07
CA ALA A 282 -24.58 -15.63 16.11
C ALA A 282 -23.32 -14.76 16.05
N GLU A 283 -23.38 -13.69 15.29
CA GLU A 283 -22.33 -12.70 15.19
C GLU A 283 -22.89 -11.31 15.46
N MET A 284 -22.17 -10.54 16.27
CA MET A 284 -22.34 -9.10 16.40
C MET A 284 -21.06 -8.42 15.91
N ARG A 285 -21.20 -7.52 14.93
CA ARG A 285 -20.09 -6.77 14.33
C ARG A 285 -20.32 -5.28 14.53
N MET A 286 -19.29 -4.62 15.02
CA MET A 286 -19.22 -3.17 15.21
C MET A 286 -18.06 -2.66 14.39
N GLU A 287 -18.31 -1.71 13.52
CA GLU A 287 -17.33 -1.14 12.59
C GLU A 287 -17.30 0.37 12.74
N ASN A 288 -16.13 0.95 12.63
CA ASN A 288 -15.95 2.40 12.57
C ASN A 288 -15.00 2.73 11.41
N TYR A 289 -15.38 3.75 10.64
CA TYR A 289 -14.56 4.30 9.55
C TYR A 289 -14.32 5.78 9.78
N THR A 290 -13.06 6.19 9.74
CA THR A 290 -12.65 7.57 9.95
C THR A 290 -11.89 8.14 8.75
N ILE A 291 -12.07 9.43 8.51
CA ILE A 291 -11.22 10.25 7.66
C ILE A 291 -10.77 11.42 8.53
N GLU A 292 -9.46 11.56 8.68
CA GLU A 292 -8.84 12.67 9.39
C GLU A 292 -8.16 13.61 8.41
N ALA A 293 -8.33 14.92 8.61
CA ALA A 293 -7.69 15.93 7.78
C ALA A 293 -6.18 15.89 7.93
N GLY A 294 -5.48 16.22 6.85
CA GLY A 294 -4.05 16.52 6.86
C GLY A 294 -3.76 17.94 7.31
N GLU A 295 -2.49 18.32 7.21
CA GLU A 295 -2.07 19.67 7.54
C GLU A 295 -2.51 20.71 6.49
N GLU A 296 -2.74 21.95 6.95
CA GLU A 296 -3.26 23.02 6.12
C GLU A 296 -2.39 23.30 4.88
N ALA A 297 -1.07 23.22 5.01
CA ALA A 297 -0.15 23.43 3.89
C ALA A 297 -0.38 22.46 2.73
N GLY A 298 -0.91 21.24 3.00
CA GLY A 298 -1.17 20.22 2.01
C GLY A 298 -2.40 20.49 1.14
N TYR A 299 -3.40 21.26 1.61
CA TYR A 299 -4.67 21.44 0.91
C TYR A 299 -5.12 22.90 0.71
N ALA A 300 -4.61 23.86 1.49
CA ALA A 300 -5.11 25.22 1.48
C ALA A 300 -4.64 26.03 0.26
N ASP A 301 -5.46 27.01 -0.11
CA ASP A 301 -5.10 28.04 -1.08
C ASP A 301 -4.52 29.25 -0.30
N PHE A 302 -3.24 29.53 -0.50
CA PHE A 302 -2.54 30.67 0.12
C PHE A 302 -2.52 31.92 -0.75
N GLY A 303 -3.19 31.87 -1.91
CA GLY A 303 -3.48 33.04 -2.75
C GLY A 303 -2.33 33.55 -3.62
N TYR A 304 -1.21 32.82 -3.72
CA TYR A 304 -0.19 33.17 -4.72
C TYR A 304 -0.57 32.57 -6.09
N ASP A 305 -0.44 33.42 -7.11
CA ASP A 305 -0.51 33.03 -8.51
C ASP A 305 0.84 32.44 -8.99
N VAL A 306 0.87 31.96 -10.22
CA VAL A 306 2.10 31.54 -10.91
C VAL A 306 3.09 32.72 -10.91
N LEU A 307 4.29 32.54 -10.30
CA LEU A 307 5.18 33.65 -10.00
C LEU A 307 6.00 34.13 -11.21
N ASP A 308 6.26 33.25 -12.19
CA ASP A 308 7.18 33.53 -13.28
C ASP A 308 6.81 32.76 -14.56
N GLY A 309 7.60 32.95 -15.64
CA GLY A 309 7.40 32.33 -16.93
C GLY A 309 6.27 32.95 -17.77
N PRO A 310 5.90 32.35 -18.92
CA PRO A 310 4.90 32.89 -19.82
C PRO A 310 3.50 33.02 -19.22
N ASN A 311 3.19 32.23 -18.19
CA ASN A 311 1.90 32.22 -17.50
C ASN A 311 1.96 32.92 -16.13
N ALA A 312 2.94 33.80 -15.88
CA ALA A 312 3.00 34.57 -14.65
C ALA A 312 1.70 35.36 -14.41
N GLY A 313 1.14 35.29 -13.19
CA GLY A 313 -0.13 35.90 -12.82
C GLY A 313 -1.36 35.05 -13.15
N ALA A 314 -1.21 33.86 -13.72
CA ALA A 314 -2.29 32.89 -13.82
C ALA A 314 -2.49 32.17 -12.47
N SER A 315 -3.71 31.70 -12.20
CA SER A 315 -4.01 30.95 -10.97
C SER A 315 -3.12 29.72 -10.82
N ALA A 316 -2.47 29.59 -9.67
CA ALA A 316 -1.66 28.44 -9.35
C ALA A 316 -2.52 27.24 -8.89
N ALA A 317 -1.97 26.04 -8.95
CA ALA A 317 -2.64 24.84 -8.48
C ALA A 317 -2.65 24.81 -6.94
N VAL A 318 -3.84 24.64 -6.36
CA VAL A 318 -4.06 24.54 -4.92
C VAL A 318 -3.63 23.18 -4.38
N GLY A 319 -3.03 23.16 -3.20
CA GLY A 319 -2.58 21.98 -2.52
C GLY A 319 -1.22 21.46 -2.99
N CYS A 320 -0.65 20.52 -2.25
CA CYS A 320 0.63 19.93 -2.61
C CYS A 320 0.52 19.10 -3.89
N GLN A 321 1.63 19.00 -4.60
CA GLN A 321 1.63 18.39 -5.92
C GLN A 321 1.68 16.87 -5.83
N CYS A 322 1.00 16.25 -6.75
CA CYS A 322 0.57 14.89 -6.94
C CYS A 322 -0.79 14.63 -6.29
N LEU A 323 -0.89 14.67 -4.99
CA LEU A 323 -2.12 14.43 -4.22
C LEU A 323 -2.28 15.57 -3.21
N PRO A 324 -3.31 16.40 -3.32
CA PRO A 324 -3.60 17.40 -2.29
C PRO A 324 -4.07 16.71 -1.01
N GLY A 325 -3.78 17.32 0.14
CA GLY A 325 -4.21 16.85 1.44
C GLY A 325 -5.73 16.84 1.61
N LEU A 326 -6.20 15.98 2.49
CA LEU A 326 -7.59 15.95 2.96
C LEU A 326 -7.84 17.20 3.81
N ALA A 327 -8.86 17.97 3.45
CA ALA A 327 -9.25 19.16 4.21
C ALA A 327 -10.22 18.78 5.34
N PRO A 328 -10.41 19.64 6.38
CA PRO A 328 -11.39 19.40 7.46
C PRO A 328 -12.81 19.13 6.95
N ALA A 329 -13.17 19.65 5.79
CA ALA A 329 -14.48 19.38 5.15
C ALA A 329 -14.64 17.92 4.67
N ASN A 330 -13.55 17.16 4.58
CA ASN A 330 -13.55 15.76 4.19
C ASN A 330 -13.63 14.82 5.40
N GLU A 331 -13.48 15.33 6.64
CA GLU A 331 -13.48 14.51 7.84
C GLU A 331 -14.77 13.72 7.98
N GLN A 332 -14.61 12.47 8.34
CA GLN A 332 -15.72 11.55 8.63
C GLN A 332 -15.38 10.71 9.85
N ASP A 333 -16.44 10.40 10.60
CA ASP A 333 -16.45 9.40 11.67
C ASP A 333 -17.80 8.67 11.57
N ARG A 334 -17.78 7.40 11.18
CA ARG A 334 -18.97 6.64 10.82
C ARG A 334 -18.95 5.25 11.42
N ASP A 335 -19.94 4.98 12.24
CA ASP A 335 -20.17 3.66 12.80
C ASP A 335 -21.17 2.86 11.98
N ARG A 336 -21.01 1.54 11.99
CA ARG A 336 -21.97 0.58 11.50
C ARG A 336 -21.99 -0.66 12.38
N ASP A 337 -23.18 -1.02 12.85
CA ASP A 337 -23.40 -2.25 13.59
C ASP A 337 -24.19 -3.25 12.75
N ALA A 338 -23.86 -4.52 12.88
CA ALA A 338 -24.55 -5.63 12.23
C ALA A 338 -24.74 -6.77 13.22
N PHE A 339 -25.90 -7.43 13.12
CA PHE A 339 -26.18 -8.67 13.84
C PHE A 339 -26.59 -9.74 12.84
N SER A 340 -25.98 -10.92 12.94
CA SER A 340 -26.19 -12.05 12.02
C SER A 340 -26.48 -13.32 12.80
N LEU A 341 -27.37 -14.14 12.25
CA LEU A 341 -27.62 -15.50 12.70
C LEU A 341 -27.40 -16.44 11.50
N TYR A 342 -26.85 -17.61 11.75
CA TYR A 342 -26.77 -18.64 10.75
C TYR A 342 -27.13 -20.01 11.33
N ALA A 343 -27.59 -20.90 10.46
CA ALA A 343 -27.74 -22.32 10.71
C ALA A 343 -27.36 -23.09 9.44
N GLU A 344 -26.58 -24.13 9.59
CA GLU A 344 -26.11 -25.00 8.53
C GLU A 344 -26.37 -26.45 8.92
N MET A 345 -26.76 -27.28 7.94
CA MET A 345 -26.97 -28.70 8.12
C MET A 345 -26.32 -29.41 6.91
N GLY A 346 -25.53 -30.43 7.19
CA GLY A 346 -24.88 -31.24 6.17
C GLY A 346 -24.87 -32.72 6.57
N GLY A 347 -25.06 -33.62 5.60
CA GLY A 347 -25.03 -35.05 5.89
C GLY A 347 -25.20 -35.93 4.66
N ASN A 348 -24.81 -37.19 4.78
CA ASN A 348 -25.01 -38.18 3.73
C ASN A 348 -26.44 -38.69 3.73
N VAL A 349 -27.24 -38.26 2.76
CA VAL A 349 -28.61 -38.78 2.55
C VAL A 349 -28.58 -40.23 2.10
N THR A 350 -27.62 -40.56 1.23
CA THR A 350 -27.29 -41.96 0.82
C THR A 350 -25.76 -42.10 0.83
N GLU A 351 -25.25 -43.31 0.64
CA GLU A 351 -23.80 -43.57 0.53
C GLU A 351 -23.12 -42.70 -0.55
N ASP A 352 -23.88 -42.30 -1.57
CA ASP A 352 -23.37 -41.57 -2.75
C ASP A 352 -23.87 -40.13 -2.85
N LEU A 353 -24.72 -39.64 -1.91
CA LEU A 353 -25.30 -38.30 -1.94
C LEU A 353 -25.11 -37.58 -0.64
N LEU A 354 -24.26 -36.56 -0.68
CA LEU A 354 -24.06 -35.58 0.37
C LEU A 354 -24.92 -34.34 0.09
N LEU A 355 -25.64 -33.85 1.07
CA LEU A 355 -26.33 -32.54 1.10
C LEU A 355 -25.62 -31.59 2.03
#